data_0d01df748045ac119274be99a461c5d6
#
_entry.id   0d01df748045ac119274be99a461c5d6
#
_cell.length_a   1.000
_cell.length_b   1.000
_cell.length_c   1.000
_cell.angle_alpha   90.00
_cell.angle_beta   90.00
_cell.angle_gamma   90.00
#
_symmetry.space_group_name_H-M   'P 1'
#
loop_
_entity.id
_entity.type
_entity.pdbx_description
1 polymer ?
#
loop_
_entity_poly.entity_id
_entity_poly.type
_entity_poly.pdbx_seq_one_letter_code
_entity_poly.pdbx_strand_id
1 'polypeptide(L)'
;MKIMDKKELLKYVGSVEQIGGIRDFTFNDGKAKGVRAIEVNTGSLRFTILPDRCMDIAQADYKGQAISWISKTGITAPQYYEKDEKNWLRGFYGGLITTCGLHNIGGPVGEYGLHDRIAHIPAQKISVSAEWVDDEYIMRVSGEMRDSIVFGSNLVLKRVITAKLLSSEFIVEDTIINEHRRLQE
;
A
#
# COMPACT_ATOMS: atom_id res chain seq x y z
N MET A 1 -22.34 -18.48 -0.42
CA MET A 1 -23.24 -17.30 -0.54
C MET A 1 -23.47 -17.10 -2.03
N LYS A 2 -24.73 -17.00 -2.49
CA LYS A 2 -25.03 -16.75 -3.89
C LYS A 2 -24.50 -15.34 -4.21
N ILE A 3 -23.65 -15.20 -5.21
CA ILE A 3 -23.17 -13.88 -5.66
C ILE A 3 -24.42 -13.18 -6.18
N MET A 4 -24.87 -12.11 -5.50
CA MET A 4 -25.95 -11.27 -5.97
C MET A 4 -25.41 -10.38 -7.08
N ASP A 5 -26.15 -10.26 -8.17
CA ASP A 5 -25.85 -9.27 -9.20
C ASP A 5 -26.08 -7.84 -8.65
N LYS A 6 -25.55 -6.84 -9.34
CA LYS A 6 -25.68 -5.43 -8.97
C LYS A 6 -27.11 -5.01 -8.66
N LYS A 7 -28.06 -5.40 -9.55
CA LYS A 7 -29.47 -5.00 -9.44
C LYS A 7 -30.11 -5.59 -8.19
N GLU A 8 -29.80 -6.83 -7.87
CA GLU A 8 -30.33 -7.50 -6.68
C GLU A 8 -29.75 -6.90 -5.39
N LEU A 9 -28.41 -6.68 -5.36
CA LEU A 9 -27.74 -6.06 -4.22
C LEU A 9 -28.33 -4.69 -3.89
N LEU A 10 -28.51 -3.84 -4.89
CA LEU A 10 -29.00 -2.46 -4.71
C LEU A 10 -30.47 -2.38 -4.26
N LYS A 11 -31.21 -3.49 -4.20
CA LYS A 11 -32.54 -3.52 -3.58
C LYS A 11 -32.47 -3.52 -2.04
N TYR A 12 -31.35 -3.97 -1.47
CA TYR A 12 -31.21 -4.18 -0.02
C TYR A 12 -30.36 -3.12 0.66
N VAL A 13 -29.62 -2.30 -0.09
CA VAL A 13 -28.73 -1.27 0.46
C VAL A 13 -29.01 0.09 -0.16
N GLY A 14 -28.95 1.13 0.65
CA GLY A 14 -29.06 2.52 0.18
C GLY A 14 -27.76 3.02 -0.44
N SER A 15 -26.63 2.43 -0.05
CA SER A 15 -25.28 2.68 -0.62
C SER A 15 -24.46 1.41 -0.57
N VAL A 16 -23.63 1.17 -1.58
CA VAL A 16 -22.66 0.06 -1.60
C VAL A 16 -21.72 0.13 -0.40
N GLU A 17 -21.42 1.31 0.10
CA GLU A 17 -20.57 1.54 1.26
C GLU A 17 -21.08 0.88 2.57
N GLN A 18 -22.36 0.50 2.62
CA GLN A 18 -22.90 -0.30 3.73
C GLN A 18 -22.30 -1.71 3.76
N ILE A 19 -21.80 -2.19 2.63
CA ILE A 19 -21.20 -3.54 2.50
C ILE A 19 -19.68 -3.43 2.44
N GLY A 20 -19.18 -2.54 1.59
CA GLY A 20 -17.76 -2.31 1.38
C GLY A 20 -17.50 -1.11 0.49
N GLY A 21 -16.25 -0.68 0.41
CA GLY A 21 -15.87 0.51 -0.33
C GLY A 21 -14.46 0.97 0.04
N ILE A 22 -14.14 2.18 -0.34
CA ILE A 22 -12.84 2.80 -0.06
C ILE A 22 -13.06 4.00 0.88
N ARG A 23 -12.19 4.13 1.89
CA ARG A 23 -12.10 5.30 2.76
C ARG A 23 -10.69 5.87 2.70
N ASP A 24 -10.60 7.18 2.57
CA ASP A 24 -9.35 7.93 2.53
C ASP A 24 -9.27 8.84 3.76
N PHE A 25 -8.21 8.70 4.56
CA PHE A 25 -8.04 9.46 5.79
C PHE A 25 -6.56 9.70 6.09
N THR A 26 -6.29 10.48 7.13
CA THR A 26 -4.94 10.79 7.59
C THR A 26 -4.83 10.54 9.09
N PHE A 27 -3.75 9.94 9.53
CA PHE A 27 -3.47 9.77 10.94
C PHE A 27 -3.12 11.11 11.59
N ASN A 28 -3.66 11.37 12.79
CA ASN A 28 -3.56 12.67 13.45
C ASN A 28 -2.65 12.69 14.68
N ASP A 29 -2.04 11.55 15.07
CA ASP A 29 -1.30 11.45 16.31
C ASP A 29 -0.01 10.63 16.19
N GLY A 30 0.92 10.87 17.11
CA GLY A 30 2.18 10.17 17.25
C GLY A 30 3.07 10.24 16.01
N LYS A 31 3.86 9.20 15.80
CA LYS A 31 4.75 9.08 14.64
C LYS A 31 4.01 8.88 13.31
N ALA A 32 2.75 8.48 13.37
CA ALA A 32 1.90 8.34 12.20
C ALA A 32 1.28 9.66 11.73
N LYS A 33 1.41 10.74 12.51
CA LYS A 33 0.80 12.03 12.18
C LYS A 33 1.14 12.49 10.77
N GLY A 34 0.11 12.78 9.98
CA GLY A 34 0.24 13.21 8.60
C GLY A 34 0.32 12.08 7.57
N VAL A 35 0.48 10.81 7.99
CA VAL A 35 0.48 9.68 7.07
C VAL A 35 -0.92 9.47 6.50
N ARG A 36 -1.03 9.52 5.18
CA ARG A 36 -2.27 9.19 4.46
C ARG A 36 -2.51 7.69 4.49
N ALA A 37 -3.76 7.30 4.65
CA ALA A 37 -4.21 5.91 4.68
C ALA A 37 -5.44 5.73 3.80
N ILE A 38 -5.44 4.69 2.99
CA ILE A 38 -6.57 4.32 2.14
C ILE A 38 -7.02 2.93 2.58
N GLU A 39 -8.16 2.88 3.27
CA GLU A 39 -8.79 1.62 3.67
C GLU A 39 -9.64 1.10 2.53
N VAL A 40 -9.41 -0.15 2.14
CA VAL A 40 -10.24 -0.91 1.20
C VAL A 40 -10.98 -1.98 1.98
N ASN A 41 -12.30 -1.98 1.89
CA ASN A 41 -13.18 -2.97 2.52
C ASN A 41 -14.00 -3.69 1.45
N THR A 42 -13.80 -4.99 1.31
CA THR A 42 -14.58 -5.81 0.37
C THR A 42 -15.88 -6.35 0.98
N GLY A 43 -16.09 -6.14 2.29
CA GLY A 43 -17.14 -6.81 3.07
C GLY A 43 -16.67 -8.14 3.69
N SER A 44 -15.63 -8.77 3.15
CA SER A 44 -15.00 -9.97 3.71
C SER A 44 -13.57 -9.72 4.16
N LEU A 45 -12.84 -8.97 3.38
CA LEU A 45 -11.46 -8.58 3.61
C LEU A 45 -11.41 -7.06 3.79
N ARG A 46 -10.64 -6.58 4.76
CA ARG A 46 -10.35 -5.18 4.95
C ARG A 46 -8.85 -5.00 5.07
N PHE A 47 -8.30 -4.00 4.39
CA PHE A 47 -6.88 -3.69 4.48
C PHE A 47 -6.62 -2.21 4.27
N THR A 48 -5.52 -1.72 4.86
CA THR A 48 -5.13 -0.32 4.82
C THR A 48 -3.84 -0.14 4.03
N ILE A 49 -3.93 0.59 2.94
CA ILE A 49 -2.79 0.99 2.09
C ILE A 49 -2.23 2.29 2.65
N LEU A 50 -0.91 2.42 2.72
CA LEU A 50 -0.20 3.63 3.14
C LEU A 50 0.51 4.28 1.95
N PRO A 51 -0.09 5.24 1.24
CA PRO A 51 0.56 5.91 0.11
C PRO A 51 1.91 6.53 0.46
N ASP A 52 2.04 7.11 1.65
CA ASP A 52 3.29 7.72 2.12
C ASP A 52 4.38 6.70 2.47
N ARG A 53 4.04 5.42 2.49
CA ARG A 53 4.92 4.29 2.79
C ARG A 53 4.92 3.29 1.64
N CYS A 54 5.30 3.76 0.44
CA CYS A 54 5.42 2.94 -0.78
C CYS A 54 4.14 2.20 -1.17
N MET A 55 2.96 2.70 -0.78
CA MET A 55 1.69 1.98 -0.93
C MET A 55 1.71 0.58 -0.29
N ASP A 56 2.48 0.39 0.77
CA ASP A 56 2.51 -0.84 1.55
C ASP A 56 1.16 -1.08 2.23
N ILE A 57 0.87 -2.34 2.54
CA ILE A 57 -0.37 -2.72 3.22
C ILE A 57 -0.08 -2.95 4.69
N ALA A 58 -0.60 -2.06 5.54
CA ALA A 58 -0.45 -2.10 6.99
C ALA A 58 -1.41 -3.11 7.64
N GLN A 59 -2.45 -2.63 8.31
CA GLN A 59 -3.44 -3.51 8.90
C GLN A 59 -4.22 -4.23 7.82
N ALA A 60 -4.49 -5.51 8.08
CA ALA A 60 -5.42 -6.29 7.29
C ALA A 60 -6.15 -7.29 8.19
N ASP A 61 -7.43 -7.47 7.93
CA ASP A 61 -8.27 -8.47 8.58
C ASP A 61 -9.17 -9.19 7.57
N TYR A 62 -9.46 -10.44 7.87
CA TYR A 62 -10.43 -11.25 7.15
C TYR A 62 -11.58 -11.60 8.10
N LYS A 63 -12.77 -11.09 7.80
CA LYS A 63 -13.98 -11.25 8.65
C LYS A 63 -13.74 -10.85 10.10
N GLY A 64 -13.00 -9.76 10.33
CA GLY A 64 -12.67 -9.24 11.65
C GLY A 64 -11.53 -9.94 12.38
N GLN A 65 -10.89 -10.94 11.77
CA GLN A 65 -9.70 -11.61 12.31
C GLN A 65 -8.45 -11.02 11.66
N ALA A 66 -7.53 -10.51 12.47
CA ALA A 66 -6.28 -9.93 11.99
C ALA A 66 -5.44 -10.97 11.23
N ILE A 67 -5.00 -10.61 10.01
CA ILE A 67 -4.10 -11.40 9.16
C ILE A 67 -2.76 -10.69 8.91
N SER A 68 -2.59 -9.49 9.45
CA SER A 68 -1.32 -8.75 9.45
C SER A 68 -0.73 -8.70 10.85
N TRP A 69 0.60 -8.64 10.91
CA TRP A 69 1.31 -8.40 12.16
C TRP A 69 1.72 -6.93 12.26
N ILE A 70 1.44 -6.29 13.39
CA ILE A 70 1.87 -4.91 13.64
C ILE A 70 2.88 -4.89 14.79
N SER A 71 4.05 -4.33 14.53
CA SER A 71 5.10 -4.19 15.52
C SER A 71 4.76 -3.12 16.57
N LYS A 72 5.46 -3.15 17.72
CA LYS A 72 5.36 -2.11 18.74
C LYS A 72 5.86 -0.73 18.26
N THR A 73 6.56 -0.67 17.12
CA THR A 73 6.99 0.58 16.48
C THR A 73 5.80 1.42 16.06
N GLY A 74 4.73 0.76 15.60
CA GLY A 74 3.57 1.38 15.00
C GLY A 74 3.89 2.03 13.65
N ILE A 75 2.87 2.53 12.97
CA ILE A 75 3.03 3.27 11.71
C ILE A 75 3.85 4.53 11.98
N THR A 76 4.83 4.76 11.11
CA THR A 76 5.71 5.95 11.18
C THR A 76 5.69 6.69 9.86
N ALA A 77 5.67 8.01 9.92
CA ALA A 77 5.77 8.84 8.74
C ALA A 77 7.17 8.75 8.10
N PRO A 78 7.28 8.96 6.77
CA PRO A 78 8.54 8.78 6.02
C PRO A 78 9.73 9.59 6.56
N GLN A 79 9.46 10.76 7.11
CA GLN A 79 10.51 11.65 7.65
C GLN A 79 11.25 11.08 8.87
N TYR A 80 10.77 10.00 9.47
CA TYR A 80 11.46 9.29 10.55
C TYR A 80 12.44 8.23 10.03
N TYR A 81 12.64 8.15 8.71
CA TYR A 81 13.59 7.21 8.14
C TYR A 81 15.02 7.59 8.51
N GLU A 82 15.75 6.60 9.01
CA GLU A 82 17.18 6.68 9.32
C GLU A 82 17.90 5.61 8.48
N LYS A 83 18.90 6.04 7.69
CA LYS A 83 19.59 5.16 6.74
C LYS A 83 20.53 4.17 7.42
N ASP A 84 21.17 4.60 8.54
CA ASP A 84 22.36 3.92 9.04
C ASP A 84 22.08 2.55 9.66
N GLU A 85 22.96 1.59 9.35
CA GLU A 85 22.96 0.23 9.91
C GLU A 85 21.56 -0.44 9.85
N LYS A 86 20.99 -0.70 11.05
CA LYS A 86 19.68 -1.34 11.25
C LYS A 86 18.57 -0.34 11.62
N ASN A 87 18.81 0.96 11.48
CA ASN A 87 17.85 1.98 11.89
C ASN A 87 16.55 1.94 11.08
N TRP A 88 16.56 1.34 9.91
CA TRP A 88 15.34 1.00 9.16
C TRP A 88 14.28 0.32 10.05
N LEU A 89 14.71 -0.53 11.01
CA LEU A 89 13.83 -1.22 11.95
C LEU A 89 13.08 -0.26 12.90
N ARG A 90 13.55 0.97 13.09
CA ARG A 90 12.85 1.99 13.88
C ARG A 90 11.56 2.50 13.19
N GLY A 91 11.50 2.36 11.88
CA GLY A 91 10.34 2.68 11.06
C GLY A 91 9.55 1.45 10.58
N PHE A 92 9.97 0.24 10.97
CA PHE A 92 9.30 -0.98 10.54
C PHE A 92 8.08 -1.28 11.40
N TYR A 93 6.92 -0.98 10.89
CA TYR A 93 5.65 -1.22 11.58
C TYR A 93 5.10 -2.66 11.40
N GLY A 94 5.74 -3.48 10.56
CA GLY A 94 5.20 -4.77 10.13
C GLY A 94 4.26 -4.60 8.94
N GLY A 95 3.03 -5.01 9.09
CA GLY A 95 2.02 -4.97 8.05
C GLY A 95 1.78 -6.33 7.39
N LEU A 96 0.89 -6.35 6.40
CA LEU A 96 0.68 -7.51 5.54
C LEU A 96 1.71 -7.53 4.40
N ILE A 97 2.05 -6.36 3.85
CA ILE A 97 3.05 -6.18 2.81
C ILE A 97 3.93 -4.98 3.18
N THR A 98 5.25 -5.20 3.19
CA THR A 98 6.26 -4.15 3.30
C THR A 98 7.25 -4.30 2.16
N THR A 99 7.41 -3.25 1.36
CA THR A 99 8.31 -3.23 0.20
C THR A 99 9.75 -3.09 0.66
N CYS A 100 10.65 -3.86 0.08
CA CYS A 100 12.09 -3.83 0.30
C CYS A 100 12.80 -3.67 -1.05
N GLY A 101 13.96 -3.06 -1.06
CA GLY A 101 14.73 -2.78 -2.29
C GLY A 101 14.52 -1.29 -2.66
N LEU A 102 14.60 -0.90 -3.85
CA LEU A 102 14.92 -1.45 -5.17
C LEU A 102 16.41 -1.76 -5.42
N HIS A 103 17.31 -1.20 -4.63
CA HIS A 103 18.76 -1.37 -4.80
C HIS A 103 19.31 -2.47 -3.90
N ASN A 104 18.74 -2.64 -2.69
CA ASN A 104 19.22 -3.62 -1.73
C ASN A 104 18.07 -4.28 -0.95
N ILE A 105 18.08 -5.60 -0.88
CA ILE A 105 17.18 -6.41 -0.05
C ILE A 105 18.04 -7.21 0.92
N GLY A 106 17.78 -7.06 2.23
CA GLY A 106 18.56 -7.73 3.27
C GLY A 106 19.46 -6.78 4.04
N GLY A 107 20.59 -7.29 4.56
CA GLY A 107 21.55 -6.51 5.34
C GLY A 107 22.16 -5.35 4.58
N PRO A 108 22.78 -4.38 5.28
CA PRO A 108 23.45 -3.26 4.62
C PRO A 108 24.56 -3.74 3.68
N VAL A 109 24.63 -3.11 2.48
CA VAL A 109 25.64 -3.39 1.46
C VAL A 109 26.12 -2.07 0.83
N GLY A 110 27.42 -1.79 0.91
CA GLY A 110 27.98 -0.55 0.38
C GLY A 110 27.32 0.68 0.99
N GLU A 111 26.74 1.52 0.14
CA GLU A 111 26.05 2.74 0.56
C GLU A 111 24.57 2.52 0.94
N TYR A 112 24.04 1.32 0.71
CA TYR A 112 22.65 0.99 0.98
C TYR A 112 22.50 0.41 2.38
N GLY A 113 21.57 0.95 3.14
CA GLY A 113 21.18 0.43 4.45
C GLY A 113 20.37 -0.85 4.37
N LEU A 114 19.95 -1.35 5.53
CA LEU A 114 19.04 -2.50 5.64
C LEU A 114 17.79 -2.25 4.79
N HIS A 115 17.49 -3.17 3.86
CA HIS A 115 16.33 -3.14 2.95
C HIS A 115 16.18 -1.87 2.10
N ASP A 116 17.19 -1.00 2.09
CA ASP A 116 17.16 0.31 1.45
C ASP A 116 15.97 1.20 1.90
N ARG A 117 15.59 2.20 1.12
CA ARG A 117 14.67 3.25 1.56
C ARG A 117 13.30 3.26 0.88
N ILE A 118 13.05 2.37 -0.09
CA ILE A 118 11.83 2.41 -0.90
C ILE A 118 10.54 2.41 -0.06
N ALA A 119 10.51 1.66 1.05
CA ALA A 119 9.38 1.63 1.99
C ALA A 119 9.09 2.98 2.67
N HIS A 120 9.94 3.98 2.48
CA HIS A 120 9.82 5.32 3.06
C HIS A 120 9.68 6.41 1.97
N ILE A 121 9.48 6.01 0.71
CA ILE A 121 9.23 6.93 -0.40
C ILE A 121 7.73 7.07 -0.61
N PRO A 122 7.17 8.29 -0.42
CA PRO A 122 5.76 8.54 -0.69
C PRO A 122 5.41 8.34 -2.16
N ALA A 123 4.23 7.77 -2.40
CA ALA A 123 3.66 7.66 -3.73
C ALA A 123 3.20 9.03 -4.24
N GLN A 124 3.35 9.22 -5.54
CA GLN A 124 2.79 10.33 -6.31
C GLN A 124 1.82 9.82 -7.37
N LYS A 125 1.06 10.70 -8.00
CA LYS A 125 0.06 10.36 -9.03
C LYS A 125 -0.93 9.30 -8.54
N ILE A 126 -1.34 9.42 -7.28
CA ILE A 126 -2.26 8.48 -6.66
C ILE A 126 -3.63 8.60 -7.33
N SER A 127 -4.17 7.47 -7.76
CA SER A 127 -5.54 7.35 -8.25
C SER A 127 -6.31 6.36 -7.38
N VAL A 128 -7.51 6.75 -7.01
CA VAL A 128 -8.44 5.92 -6.22
C VAL A 128 -9.76 5.87 -6.97
N SER A 129 -10.23 4.68 -7.29
CA SER A 129 -11.54 4.49 -7.94
C SER A 129 -12.29 3.32 -7.32
N ALA A 130 -13.60 3.44 -7.30
CA ALA A 130 -14.51 2.39 -6.87
C ALA A 130 -15.78 2.49 -7.73
N GLU A 131 -15.98 1.52 -8.62
CA GLU A 131 -17.02 1.59 -9.62
C GLU A 131 -17.56 0.22 -10.03
N TRP A 132 -18.76 0.22 -10.56
CA TRP A 132 -19.35 -0.96 -11.18
C TRP A 132 -18.81 -1.13 -12.61
N VAL A 133 -18.25 -2.31 -12.86
CA VAL A 133 -17.93 -2.80 -14.18
C VAL A 133 -18.82 -4.03 -14.38
N ASP A 134 -19.85 -3.90 -15.21
CA ASP A 134 -20.93 -4.88 -15.31
C ASP A 134 -21.57 -5.17 -13.94
N ASP A 135 -21.50 -6.40 -13.45
CA ASP A 135 -22.04 -6.83 -12.16
C ASP A 135 -20.99 -6.90 -11.03
N GLU A 136 -19.74 -6.47 -11.30
CA GLU A 136 -18.67 -6.45 -10.33
C GLU A 136 -18.37 -5.03 -9.84
N TYR A 137 -18.35 -4.81 -8.52
CA TYR A 137 -17.88 -3.56 -7.94
C TYR A 137 -16.38 -3.63 -7.68
N ILE A 138 -15.62 -2.93 -8.51
CA ILE A 138 -14.16 -2.95 -8.53
C ILE A 138 -13.62 -1.73 -7.79
N MET A 139 -12.75 -1.98 -6.83
CA MET A 139 -12.00 -0.99 -6.07
C MET A 139 -10.55 -1.04 -6.50
N ARG A 140 -9.99 0.10 -6.90
CA ARG A 140 -8.60 0.19 -7.39
C ARG A 140 -7.88 1.37 -6.77
N VAL A 141 -6.66 1.12 -6.32
CA VAL A 141 -5.73 2.16 -5.85
C VAL A 141 -4.42 2.00 -6.61
N SER A 142 -3.92 3.06 -7.21
CA SER A 142 -2.65 3.05 -7.92
C SER A 142 -1.80 4.26 -7.60
N GLY A 143 -0.48 4.15 -7.80
CA GLY A 143 0.47 5.22 -7.59
C GLY A 143 1.87 4.87 -8.09
N GLU A 144 2.74 5.85 -8.06
CA GLU A 144 4.15 5.72 -8.48
C GLU A 144 5.07 6.16 -7.34
N MET A 145 6.08 5.35 -7.03
CA MET A 145 7.17 5.69 -6.12
C MET A 145 8.45 5.86 -6.94
N ARG A 146 9.11 7.00 -6.80
CA ARG A 146 10.35 7.28 -7.54
C ARG A 146 11.53 7.33 -6.58
N ASP A 147 12.45 6.39 -6.76
CA ASP A 147 13.74 6.41 -6.09
C ASP A 147 14.81 6.91 -7.06
N SER A 148 15.25 8.13 -6.84
CA SER A 148 16.19 8.80 -7.75
C SER A 148 17.22 9.63 -7.00
N ILE A 149 18.39 9.72 -7.60
CA ILE A 149 19.48 10.57 -7.14
C ILE A 149 20.02 11.37 -8.32
N VAL A 150 20.37 12.63 -8.11
CA VAL A 150 20.94 13.48 -9.16
C VAL A 150 22.25 12.87 -9.66
N PHE A 151 22.35 12.70 -10.97
CA PHE A 151 23.47 12.02 -11.67
C PHE A 151 23.66 10.53 -11.32
N GLY A 152 22.70 9.93 -10.63
CA GLY A 152 22.74 8.52 -10.23
C GLY A 152 21.53 7.74 -10.71
N SER A 153 21.10 6.77 -9.91
CA SER A 153 19.97 5.91 -10.20
C SER A 153 18.66 6.67 -10.35
N ASN A 154 17.76 6.15 -11.16
CA ASN A 154 16.41 6.66 -11.33
C ASN A 154 15.47 5.47 -11.59
N LEU A 155 14.91 4.94 -10.53
CA LEU A 155 13.99 3.81 -10.55
C LEU A 155 12.58 4.28 -10.21
N VAL A 156 11.60 3.76 -10.92
CA VAL A 156 10.18 4.02 -10.68
C VAL A 156 9.48 2.71 -10.43
N LEU A 157 8.87 2.57 -9.26
CA LEU A 157 7.93 1.50 -8.95
C LEU A 157 6.50 2.03 -9.18
N LYS A 158 5.78 1.41 -10.08
CA LYS A 158 4.33 1.61 -10.26
C LYS A 158 3.60 0.46 -9.62
N ARG A 159 2.67 0.77 -8.71
CA ARG A 159 1.85 -0.22 -8.03
C ARG A 159 0.38 0.01 -8.32
N VAL A 160 -0.32 -1.08 -8.61
CA VAL A 160 -1.77 -1.11 -8.73
C VAL A 160 -2.30 -2.17 -7.77
N ILE A 161 -3.24 -1.79 -6.91
CA ILE A 161 -3.91 -2.70 -5.98
C ILE A 161 -5.38 -2.74 -6.37
N THR A 162 -5.88 -3.94 -6.69
CA THR A 162 -7.27 -4.14 -7.13
C THR A 162 -7.97 -5.16 -6.23
N ALA A 163 -9.17 -4.81 -5.77
CA ALA A 163 -10.04 -5.69 -5.01
C ALA A 163 -11.47 -5.60 -5.54
N LYS A 164 -12.27 -6.67 -5.32
CA LYS A 164 -13.69 -6.71 -5.70
C LYS A 164 -14.56 -6.81 -4.45
N LEU A 165 -15.72 -6.22 -4.51
CA LEU A 165 -16.73 -6.35 -3.45
C LEU A 165 -17.06 -7.83 -3.22
N LEU A 166 -17.20 -8.21 -1.95
CA LEU A 166 -17.45 -9.57 -1.47
C LEU A 166 -16.35 -10.60 -1.76
N SER A 167 -15.24 -10.18 -2.37
CA SER A 167 -14.05 -11.04 -2.56
C SER A 167 -13.27 -11.20 -1.26
N SER A 168 -12.60 -12.36 -1.13
CA SER A 168 -11.61 -12.64 -0.08
C SER A 168 -10.17 -12.51 -0.58
N GLU A 169 -9.97 -11.90 -1.74
CA GLU A 169 -8.66 -11.69 -2.35
C GLU A 169 -8.52 -10.26 -2.87
N PHE A 170 -7.30 -9.81 -3.00
CA PHE A 170 -6.91 -8.64 -3.76
C PHE A 170 -5.65 -8.95 -4.57
N ILE A 171 -5.40 -8.17 -5.61
CA ILE A 171 -4.26 -8.31 -6.50
C ILE A 171 -3.36 -7.11 -6.34
N VAL A 172 -2.05 -7.33 -6.22
CA VAL A 172 -1.02 -6.30 -6.29
C VAL A 172 -0.20 -6.52 -7.55
N GLU A 173 -0.15 -5.52 -8.41
CA GLU A 173 0.62 -5.54 -9.64
C GLU A 173 1.70 -4.46 -9.56
N ASP A 174 2.95 -4.87 -9.61
CA ASP A 174 4.12 -3.99 -9.56
C ASP A 174 4.83 -3.97 -10.91
N THR A 175 5.17 -2.77 -11.37
CA THR A 175 6.03 -2.55 -12.54
C THR A 175 7.20 -1.68 -12.13
N ILE A 176 8.42 -2.19 -12.29
CA ILE A 176 9.66 -1.45 -12.03
C ILE A 176 10.22 -0.96 -13.37
N ILE A 177 10.48 0.35 -13.45
CA ILE A 177 11.03 1.01 -14.64
C ILE A 177 12.36 1.63 -14.25
N ASN A 178 13.41 1.28 -14.98
CA ASN A 178 14.71 1.95 -14.91
C ASN A 178 14.73 3.11 -15.94
N GLU A 179 14.66 4.33 -15.44
CA GLU A 179 14.74 5.55 -16.26
C GLU A 179 16.17 6.15 -16.28
N HIS A 180 17.16 5.44 -15.76
CA HIS A 180 18.54 5.86 -15.83
C HIS A 180 19.10 5.64 -17.25
N ARG A 181 20.03 6.49 -17.69
CA ARG A 181 20.66 6.40 -19.02
C ARG A 181 21.54 5.16 -19.20
N ARG A 182 21.93 4.50 -18.10
CA ARG A 182 22.73 3.26 -18.11
C ARG A 182 21.94 2.14 -17.45
N LEU A 183 22.13 0.91 -17.92
CA LEU A 183 21.63 -0.27 -17.21
C LEU A 183 22.27 -0.30 -15.83
N GLN A 184 21.47 -0.46 -14.80
CA GLN A 184 21.95 -0.80 -13.46
C GLN A 184 21.92 -2.33 -13.36
N GLU A 185 23.06 -2.93 -13.12
CA GLU A 185 23.21 -4.36 -12.86
C GLU A 185 22.71 -4.73 -11.46
#